data_8dc8cbeea1f2f3726eb2348a09f52cf7
#
_entry.id   8dc8cbeea1f2f3726eb2348a09f52cf7
#
_cell.length_a   1.000
_cell.length_b   1.000
_cell.length_c   1.000
_cell.angle_alpha   90.00
_cell.angle_beta   90.00
_cell.angle_gamma   90.00
#
_symmetry.space_group_name_H-M   'P 1'
#
loop_
_entity.id
_entity.type
_entity.pdbx_description
1 polymer ?
#
loop_
_entity_poly.entity_id
_entity_poly.type
_entity_poly.pdbx_seq_one_letter_code
_entity_poly.pdbx_strand_id
1 'polypeptide(L)'
;MGSGKTTVARALAKRLGWRPIDVDQLIEEREHATVADLFARKGEPYFRAAERGVLVDQLGARHVVVATGGGTFVDPQNRALINGDGTSIWLDVPLPQLIQRVPADGRRPLASDRAEFERLYAIRRAAYEQAHRRVDAGRPSIAAIVEELADWLDA
;
A
#
# COMPACT_ATOMS: atom_id res chain seq x y z
N MET A 1 2.76 -3.92 4.09
CA MET A 1 3.21 -4.64 5.30
C MET A 1 4.48 -3.98 5.84
N GLY A 2 4.34 -2.98 6.70
CA GLY A 2 5.50 -2.37 7.36
C GLY A 2 6.47 -1.61 6.46
N SER A 3 6.09 -1.30 5.22
CA SER A 3 6.95 -0.58 4.27
C SER A 3 6.99 0.93 4.49
N GLY A 4 6.10 1.46 5.34
CA GLY A 4 6.00 2.90 5.55
C GLY A 4 5.16 3.62 4.52
N LYS A 5 4.28 2.92 3.81
CA LYS A 5 3.47 3.50 2.72
C LYS A 5 2.72 4.76 3.12
N THR A 6 2.04 4.73 4.26
CA THR A 6 1.25 5.88 4.72
C THR A 6 2.13 7.08 5.00
N THR A 7 3.26 6.86 5.67
CA THR A 7 4.20 7.93 6.00
C THR A 7 4.81 8.55 4.75
N VAL A 8 5.27 7.72 3.82
CA VAL A 8 5.84 8.19 2.55
C VAL A 8 4.78 8.90 1.72
N ALA A 9 3.57 8.33 1.64
CA ALA A 9 2.48 8.94 0.85
C ALA A 9 2.12 10.33 1.36
N ARG A 10 2.01 10.51 2.68
CA ARG A 10 1.71 11.82 3.27
C ARG A 10 2.84 12.82 3.02
N ALA A 11 4.08 12.40 3.18
CA ALA A 11 5.23 13.27 2.96
C ALA A 11 5.35 13.66 1.49
N LEU A 12 5.14 12.70 0.57
CA LEU A 12 5.18 12.98 -0.87
C LEU A 12 4.05 13.93 -1.28
N ALA A 13 2.83 13.69 -0.78
CA ALA A 13 1.69 14.56 -1.06
C ALA A 13 1.97 15.99 -0.60
N LYS A 14 2.50 16.15 0.59
CA LYS A 14 2.88 17.48 1.11
C LYS A 14 3.93 18.15 0.21
N ARG A 15 4.95 17.39 -0.19
CA ARG A 15 6.02 17.91 -1.06
C ARG A 15 5.49 18.38 -2.41
N LEU A 16 4.50 17.65 -2.98
CA LEU A 16 3.92 17.96 -4.27
C LEU A 16 2.77 18.98 -4.19
N GLY A 17 2.27 19.28 -3.00
CA GLY A 17 1.05 20.07 -2.83
C GLY A 17 -0.21 19.32 -3.21
N TRP A 18 -0.20 17.99 -3.10
CA TRP A 18 -1.31 17.10 -3.45
C TRP A 18 -2.00 16.57 -2.19
N ARG A 19 -3.16 15.92 -2.38
CA ARG A 19 -3.95 15.37 -1.29
C ARG A 19 -3.56 13.92 -1.02
N PRO A 20 -3.27 13.53 0.23
CA PRO A 20 -3.01 12.13 0.56
C PRO A 20 -4.32 11.37 0.76
N ILE A 21 -4.36 10.13 0.29
CA ILE A 21 -5.49 9.21 0.46
C ILE A 21 -4.93 7.88 0.95
N ASP A 22 -5.55 7.30 1.99
CA ASP A 22 -5.22 5.99 2.52
C ASP A 22 -6.42 5.07 2.31
N VAL A 23 -6.27 4.04 1.48
CA VAL A 23 -7.36 3.13 1.12
C VAL A 23 -7.88 2.38 2.35
N ASP A 24 -7.00 1.88 3.20
CA ASP A 24 -7.41 1.16 4.42
C ASP A 24 -8.23 2.08 5.34
N GLN A 25 -7.80 3.32 5.49
CA GLN A 25 -8.53 4.30 6.31
C GLN A 25 -9.92 4.56 5.75
N LEU A 26 -10.07 4.71 4.43
CA LEU A 26 -11.37 4.91 3.80
C LEU A 26 -12.28 3.70 3.97
N ILE A 27 -11.73 2.49 3.90
CA ILE A 27 -12.50 1.27 4.16
C ILE A 27 -13.04 1.29 5.59
N GLU A 28 -12.16 1.58 6.56
CA GLU A 28 -12.54 1.62 7.96
C GLU A 28 -13.62 2.66 8.25
N GLU A 29 -13.52 3.81 7.62
CA GLU A 29 -14.53 4.86 7.75
C GLU A 29 -15.89 4.44 7.17
N ARG A 30 -15.89 3.80 6.00
CA ARG A 30 -17.13 3.34 5.36
C ARG A 30 -17.80 2.20 6.11
N GLU A 31 -16.98 1.27 6.61
CA GLU A 31 -17.49 0.05 7.26
C GLU A 31 -17.72 0.24 8.76
N HIS A 32 -17.28 1.37 9.34
CA HIS A 32 -17.34 1.62 10.77
C HIS A 32 -16.70 0.50 11.60
N ALA A 33 -15.57 -0.05 11.09
CA ALA A 33 -14.85 -1.16 11.70
C ALA A 33 -13.39 -1.11 11.25
N THR A 34 -12.51 -1.69 12.04
CA THR A 34 -11.10 -1.82 11.66
C THR A 34 -10.91 -2.89 10.59
N VAL A 35 -9.79 -2.85 9.87
CA VAL A 35 -9.45 -3.90 8.91
C VAL A 35 -9.40 -5.26 9.59
N ALA A 36 -8.81 -5.33 10.79
CA ALA A 36 -8.74 -6.59 11.55
C ALA A 36 -10.15 -7.12 11.87
N ASP A 37 -11.07 -6.24 12.29
CA ASP A 37 -12.46 -6.63 12.56
C ASP A 37 -13.17 -7.14 11.31
N LEU A 38 -12.94 -6.51 10.17
CA LEU A 38 -13.55 -6.93 8.90
C LEU A 38 -13.07 -8.33 8.51
N PHE A 39 -11.78 -8.61 8.63
CA PHE A 39 -11.25 -9.94 8.38
C PHE A 39 -11.85 -10.97 9.34
N ALA A 40 -11.94 -10.65 10.64
CA ALA A 40 -12.44 -11.57 11.64
C ALA A 40 -13.93 -11.86 11.50
N ARG A 41 -14.74 -10.84 11.20
CA ARG A 41 -16.21 -10.95 11.16
C ARG A 41 -16.75 -11.34 9.80
N LYS A 42 -16.17 -10.83 8.72
CA LYS A 42 -16.72 -10.96 7.38
C LYS A 42 -15.80 -11.69 6.40
N GLY A 43 -14.55 -11.92 6.77
CA GLY A 43 -13.59 -12.67 5.98
C GLY A 43 -12.90 -11.85 4.90
N GLU A 44 -11.87 -12.43 4.31
CA GLU A 44 -11.04 -11.77 3.30
C GLU A 44 -11.83 -11.40 2.03
N PRO A 45 -12.70 -12.28 1.47
CA PRO A 45 -13.44 -11.91 0.25
C PRO A 45 -14.27 -10.65 0.41
N TYR A 46 -14.92 -10.46 1.56
CA TYR A 46 -15.67 -9.25 1.84
C TYR A 46 -14.75 -8.03 1.88
N PHE A 47 -13.62 -8.14 2.58
CA PHE A 47 -12.64 -7.05 2.65
C PHE A 47 -12.14 -6.68 1.25
N ARG A 48 -11.82 -7.67 0.42
CA ARG A 48 -11.32 -7.42 -0.94
C ARG A 48 -12.36 -6.71 -1.81
N ALA A 49 -13.63 -7.03 -1.64
CA ALA A 49 -14.72 -6.34 -2.35
C ALA A 49 -14.84 -4.88 -1.89
N ALA A 50 -14.75 -4.64 -0.58
CA ALA A 50 -14.78 -3.28 -0.02
C ALA A 50 -13.57 -2.47 -0.49
N GLU A 51 -12.40 -3.07 -0.49
CA GLU A 51 -11.16 -2.47 -0.98
C GLU A 51 -11.29 -2.04 -2.45
N ARG A 52 -11.81 -2.91 -3.29
CA ARG A 52 -12.03 -2.60 -4.70
C ARG A 52 -13.03 -1.47 -4.88
N GLY A 53 -14.09 -1.45 -4.09
CA GLY A 53 -15.08 -0.37 -4.14
C GLY A 53 -14.45 1.00 -3.83
N VAL A 54 -13.62 1.07 -2.80
CA VAL A 54 -12.89 2.28 -2.46
C VAL A 54 -11.91 2.66 -3.56
N LEU A 55 -11.17 1.69 -4.10
CA LEU A 55 -10.22 1.92 -5.18
C LEU A 55 -10.91 2.52 -6.42
N VAL A 56 -12.01 1.92 -6.83
CA VAL A 56 -12.77 2.38 -8.01
C VAL A 56 -13.24 3.82 -7.82
N ASP A 57 -13.66 4.18 -6.60
CA ASP A 57 -14.11 5.55 -6.31
C ASP A 57 -12.98 6.58 -6.42
N GLN A 58 -11.73 6.15 -6.31
CA GLN A 58 -10.58 7.05 -6.44
C GLN A 58 -10.09 7.19 -7.89
N LEU A 59 -10.54 6.34 -8.80
CA LEU A 59 -10.13 6.44 -10.20
C LEU A 59 -10.59 7.76 -10.80
N GLY A 60 -9.75 8.35 -11.62
CA GLY A 60 -10.02 9.66 -12.21
C GLY A 60 -9.62 10.84 -11.34
N ALA A 61 -9.40 10.66 -10.05
CA ALA A 61 -8.90 11.74 -9.19
C ALA A 61 -7.50 12.16 -9.64
N ARG A 62 -7.20 13.46 -9.54
CA ARG A 62 -5.91 14.02 -9.93
C ARG A 62 -5.32 14.80 -8.78
N HIS A 63 -3.98 14.93 -8.79
CA HIS A 63 -3.22 15.57 -7.71
C HIS A 63 -3.48 14.92 -6.35
N VAL A 64 -3.49 13.58 -6.36
CA VAL A 64 -3.64 12.76 -5.15
C VAL A 64 -2.49 11.76 -5.07
N VAL A 65 -2.07 11.44 -3.84
CA VAL A 65 -1.14 10.35 -3.57
C VAL A 65 -1.91 9.30 -2.77
N VAL A 66 -2.05 8.11 -3.32
CA VAL A 66 -2.87 7.05 -2.74
C VAL A 66 -1.97 5.98 -2.14
N ALA A 67 -2.11 5.74 -0.83
CA ALA A 67 -1.48 4.61 -0.16
C ALA A 67 -2.45 3.43 -0.18
N THR A 68 -2.02 2.31 -0.75
CA THR A 68 -2.83 1.09 -0.82
C THR A 68 -2.39 0.09 0.23
N GLY A 69 -3.26 -0.86 0.55
CA GLY A 69 -2.88 -2.02 1.35
C GLY A 69 -1.91 -2.94 0.60
N GLY A 70 -1.21 -3.78 1.34
CA GLY A 70 -0.19 -4.66 0.75
C GLY A 70 -0.73 -5.65 -0.27
N GLY A 71 -1.99 -6.04 -0.17
CA GLY A 71 -2.62 -6.98 -1.10
C GLY A 71 -3.37 -6.36 -2.27
N THR A 72 -3.58 -5.03 -2.25
CA THR A 72 -4.39 -4.36 -3.27
C THR A 72 -3.83 -4.59 -4.68
N PHE A 73 -2.55 -4.42 -4.86
CA PHE A 73 -1.87 -4.51 -6.16
C PHE A 73 -1.63 -5.95 -6.62
N VAL A 74 -1.81 -6.91 -5.72
CA VAL A 74 -1.66 -8.35 -6.06
C VAL A 74 -2.78 -8.83 -6.97
N ASP A 75 -3.98 -8.29 -6.80
CA ASP A 75 -5.12 -8.62 -7.65
C ASP A 75 -4.89 -8.05 -9.06
N PRO A 76 -4.88 -8.89 -10.11
CA PRO A 76 -4.61 -8.41 -11.47
C PRO A 76 -5.59 -7.35 -11.98
N GLN A 77 -6.87 -7.41 -11.55
CA GLN A 77 -7.85 -6.40 -11.94
C GLN A 77 -7.56 -5.07 -11.29
N ASN A 78 -7.24 -5.06 -9.99
CA ASN A 78 -6.86 -3.85 -9.28
C ASN A 78 -5.60 -3.24 -9.91
N ARG A 79 -4.62 -4.09 -10.23
CA ARG A 79 -3.37 -3.65 -10.84
C ARG A 79 -3.60 -3.00 -12.20
N ALA A 80 -4.48 -3.57 -13.02
CA ALA A 80 -4.82 -2.99 -14.31
C ALA A 80 -5.52 -1.63 -14.15
N LEU A 81 -6.43 -1.52 -13.19
CA LEU A 81 -7.12 -0.26 -12.91
C LEU A 81 -6.12 0.83 -12.45
N ILE A 82 -5.24 0.49 -11.54
CA ILE A 82 -4.24 1.43 -11.01
C ILE A 82 -3.29 1.88 -12.11
N ASN A 83 -2.71 0.93 -12.85
CA ASN A 83 -1.73 1.25 -13.88
C ASN A 83 -2.33 1.96 -15.09
N GLY A 84 -3.63 1.76 -15.34
CA GLY A 84 -4.32 2.43 -16.43
C GLY A 84 -4.75 3.87 -16.08
N ASP A 85 -4.95 4.18 -14.81
CA ASP A 85 -5.42 5.50 -14.38
C ASP A 85 -4.30 6.41 -13.87
N GLY A 86 -3.27 5.84 -13.26
CA GLY A 86 -2.23 6.64 -12.62
C GLY A 86 -0.86 5.99 -12.68
N THR A 87 0.02 6.47 -11.82
CA THR A 87 1.39 5.97 -11.71
C THR A 87 1.55 5.17 -10.43
N SER A 88 1.96 3.92 -10.56
CA SER A 88 2.18 3.05 -9.40
C SER A 88 3.65 3.04 -8.99
N ILE A 89 3.87 3.07 -7.68
CA ILE A 89 5.19 3.09 -7.07
C ILE A 89 5.29 1.95 -6.07
N TRP A 90 6.33 1.16 -6.20
CA TRP A 90 6.65 0.09 -5.27
C TRP A 90 7.73 0.56 -4.29
N LEU A 91 7.38 0.60 -3.00
CA LEU A 91 8.33 0.85 -1.94
C LEU A 91 8.99 -0.48 -1.55
N ASP A 92 10.19 -0.72 -2.06
CA ASP A 92 10.88 -1.98 -1.86
C ASP A 92 11.71 -1.93 -0.57
N VAL A 93 11.24 -2.65 0.45
CA VAL A 93 11.91 -2.78 1.74
C VAL A 93 12.40 -4.21 1.88
N PRO A 94 13.68 -4.44 2.24
CA PRO A 94 14.20 -5.79 2.43
C PRO A 94 13.39 -6.57 3.47
N LEU A 95 13.21 -7.88 3.23
CA LEU A 95 12.41 -8.74 4.09
C LEU A 95 12.80 -8.67 5.57
N PRO A 96 14.09 -8.71 5.96
CA PRO A 96 14.45 -8.61 7.37
C PRO A 96 13.96 -7.33 8.05
N GLN A 97 13.96 -6.20 7.34
CA GLN A 97 13.44 -4.94 7.87
C GLN A 97 11.92 -4.97 8.02
N LEU A 98 11.23 -5.58 7.05
CA LEU A 98 9.78 -5.73 7.13
C LEU A 98 9.37 -6.58 8.32
N ILE A 99 10.08 -7.68 8.57
CA ILE A 99 9.82 -8.55 9.72
C ILE A 99 9.96 -7.78 11.03
N GLN A 100 10.98 -6.94 11.15
CA GLN A 100 11.20 -6.13 12.34
C GLN A 100 10.12 -5.07 12.57
N ARG A 101 9.52 -4.56 11.48
CA ARG A 101 8.52 -3.48 11.55
C ARG A 101 7.11 -3.98 11.87
N VAL A 102 6.84 -5.27 11.66
CA VAL A 102 5.50 -5.82 11.89
C VAL A 102 5.31 -6.09 13.37
N PRO A 103 4.29 -5.47 14.01
CA PRO A 103 3.99 -5.76 15.43
C PRO A 103 3.58 -7.21 15.64
N ALA A 104 3.99 -7.79 16.76
CA ALA A 104 3.62 -9.15 17.13
C ALA A 104 2.18 -9.24 17.70
N ASP A 105 1.46 -8.13 17.77
CA ASP A 105 0.15 -8.05 18.41
C ASP A 105 -1.03 -8.41 17.51
N GLY A 106 -0.76 -8.86 16.29
CA GLY A 106 -1.81 -9.30 15.37
C GLY A 106 -2.58 -8.20 14.66
N ARG A 107 -2.14 -6.95 14.72
CA ARG A 107 -2.79 -5.86 13.98
C ARG A 107 -2.80 -6.07 12.48
N ARG A 108 -1.91 -6.94 11.99
CA ARG A 108 -1.89 -7.37 10.58
C ARG A 108 -2.07 -8.88 10.55
N PRO A 109 -3.31 -9.38 10.42
CA PRO A 109 -3.61 -10.80 10.60
C PRO A 109 -2.78 -11.74 9.72
N LEU A 110 -2.44 -11.32 8.49
CA LEU A 110 -1.68 -12.16 7.55
C LEU A 110 -0.19 -12.20 7.85
N ALA A 111 0.29 -11.44 8.82
CA ALA A 111 1.70 -11.35 9.17
C ALA A 111 2.02 -11.98 10.53
N SER A 112 1.10 -12.75 11.12
CA SER A 112 1.26 -13.34 12.45
C SER A 112 2.23 -14.53 12.48
N ASP A 113 2.41 -15.22 11.35
CA ASP A 113 3.30 -16.37 11.20
C ASP A 113 4.45 -15.99 10.27
N ARG A 114 5.70 -16.28 10.69
CA ARG A 114 6.88 -15.88 9.91
C ARG A 114 6.94 -16.57 8.55
N ALA A 115 6.66 -17.88 8.49
CA ALA A 115 6.66 -18.61 7.22
C ALA A 115 5.58 -18.08 6.29
N GLU A 116 4.41 -17.77 6.82
CA GLU A 116 3.32 -17.14 6.08
C GLU A 116 3.73 -15.75 5.59
N PHE A 117 4.41 -14.98 6.43
CA PHE A 117 4.91 -13.65 6.06
C PHE A 117 5.89 -13.73 4.90
N GLU A 118 6.83 -14.67 4.94
CA GLU A 118 7.80 -14.88 3.86
C GLU A 118 7.13 -15.28 2.56
N ARG A 119 6.11 -16.15 2.63
CA ARG A 119 5.34 -16.56 1.47
C ARG A 119 4.57 -15.39 0.87
N LEU A 120 3.91 -14.58 1.70
CA LEU A 120 3.22 -13.38 1.26
C LEU A 120 4.18 -12.38 0.60
N TYR A 121 5.35 -12.20 1.19
CA TYR A 121 6.37 -11.32 0.63
C TYR A 121 6.75 -11.73 -0.79
N ALA A 122 7.01 -13.02 -1.01
CA ALA A 122 7.39 -13.54 -2.32
C ALA A 122 6.28 -13.36 -3.36
N ILE A 123 5.03 -13.67 -2.98
CA ILE A 123 3.85 -13.50 -3.84
C ILE A 123 3.64 -12.04 -4.20
N ARG A 124 3.71 -11.17 -3.21
CA ARG A 124 3.49 -9.73 -3.40
C ARG A 124 4.60 -9.09 -4.22
N ARG A 125 5.84 -9.52 -4.00
CA ARG A 125 6.98 -9.02 -4.76
C ARG A 125 6.80 -9.26 -6.27
N ALA A 126 6.34 -10.45 -6.66
CA ALA A 126 6.10 -10.77 -8.06
C ALA A 126 5.08 -9.81 -8.68
N ALA A 127 4.04 -9.44 -7.94
CA ALA A 127 3.06 -8.46 -8.41
C ALA A 127 3.64 -7.04 -8.46
N TYR A 128 4.39 -6.66 -7.44
CA TYR A 128 4.97 -5.31 -7.32
C TYR A 128 5.98 -5.00 -8.42
N GLU A 129 6.60 -6.02 -9.00
CA GLU A 129 7.51 -5.84 -10.14
C GLU A 129 6.81 -5.24 -11.36
N GLN A 130 5.49 -5.26 -11.39
CA GLN A 130 4.69 -4.64 -12.45
C GLN A 130 4.34 -3.18 -12.19
N ALA A 131 4.81 -2.60 -11.10
CA ALA A 131 4.66 -1.17 -10.84
C ALA A 131 5.49 -0.34 -11.83
N HIS A 132 5.06 0.89 -12.07
CA HIS A 132 5.77 1.78 -12.98
C HIS A 132 7.15 2.16 -12.45
N ARG A 133 7.28 2.27 -11.14
CA ARG A 133 8.54 2.67 -10.51
C ARG A 133 8.78 1.86 -9.24
N ARG A 134 10.00 1.33 -9.13
CA ARG A 134 10.50 0.74 -7.89
C ARG A 134 11.42 1.76 -7.21
N VAL A 135 11.29 1.95 -5.92
CA VAL A 135 12.21 2.77 -5.13
C VAL A 135 12.71 1.96 -3.94
N ASP A 136 14.01 2.05 -3.65
CA ASP A 136 14.59 1.44 -2.46
C ASP A 136 14.13 2.22 -1.23
N ALA A 137 13.24 1.62 -0.47
CA ALA A 137 12.67 2.19 0.75
C ALA A 137 13.25 1.57 2.02
N GLY A 138 14.33 0.81 1.89
CA GLY A 138 15.09 0.30 3.03
C GLY A 138 15.97 1.37 3.68
N ARG A 139 16.08 2.53 3.05
CA ARG A 139 16.85 3.66 3.55
C ARG A 139 16.19 4.28 4.79
N PRO A 140 16.97 4.77 5.77
CA PRO A 140 16.38 5.39 6.95
C PRO A 140 15.71 6.74 6.69
N SER A 141 16.08 7.46 5.64
CA SER A 141 15.57 8.80 5.38
C SER A 141 14.34 8.77 4.48
N ILE A 142 13.19 9.11 5.05
CA ILE A 142 11.95 9.31 4.30
C ILE A 142 12.09 10.52 3.37
N ALA A 143 12.76 11.57 3.81
CA ALA A 143 12.98 12.77 3.01
C ALA A 143 13.73 12.45 1.70
N ALA A 144 14.73 11.58 1.74
CA ALA A 144 15.48 11.18 0.55
C ALA A 144 14.59 10.41 -0.44
N ILE A 145 13.75 9.50 0.08
CA ILE A 145 12.80 8.75 -0.75
C ILE A 145 11.82 9.71 -1.43
N VAL A 146 11.28 10.65 -0.67
CA VAL A 146 10.30 11.63 -1.17
C VAL A 146 10.92 12.51 -2.26
N GLU A 147 12.13 13.01 -2.07
CA GLU A 147 12.79 13.83 -3.08
C GLU A 147 13.09 13.04 -4.36
N GLU A 148 13.53 11.79 -4.24
CA GLU A 148 13.74 10.94 -5.40
C GLU A 148 12.45 10.74 -6.20
N LEU A 149 11.34 10.50 -5.51
CA LEU A 149 10.04 10.32 -6.16
C LEU A 149 9.52 11.61 -6.77
N ALA A 150 9.66 12.73 -6.08
CA ALA A 150 9.24 14.02 -6.60
C ALA A 150 10.01 14.39 -7.87
N ASP A 151 11.32 14.20 -7.86
CA ASP A 151 12.17 14.46 -9.02
C ASP A 151 11.77 13.58 -10.21
N TRP A 152 11.51 12.31 -9.95
CA TRP A 152 11.09 11.37 -11.00
C TRP A 152 9.73 11.76 -11.59
N LEU A 153 8.77 12.19 -10.76
CA LEU A 153 7.43 12.59 -11.21
C LEU A 153 7.46 13.89 -12.02
N ASP A 154 8.40 14.78 -11.72
CA ASP A 154 8.57 16.04 -12.44
C ASP A 154 9.35 15.91 -13.75
N ALA A 155 9.98 14.78 -13.96
CA ALA A 155 10.81 14.55 -15.15
C ALA A 155 10.00 14.34 -16.43
#